data_7419542b7a5f89ebdb89941cac76a584
#
_entry.id   7419542b7a5f89ebdb89941cac76a584
#
_cell.length_a   1.000
_cell.length_b   1.000
_cell.length_c   1.000
_cell.angle_alpha   90.00
_cell.angle_beta   90.00
_cell.angle_gamma   90.00
#
_symmetry.space_group_name_H-M   'P 1'
#
loop_
_entity.id
_entity.type
_entity.pdbx_description
1 polymer ?
#
loop_
_entity_poly.entity_id
_entity_poly.type
_entity_poly.pdbx_seq_one_letter_code
_entity_poly.pdbx_strand_id
1 'polypeptide(L)'
;MGLGGTAKKLQKVTDMAEDVYTRLNDLRDQVVEMRETTQETSDRVDRLEKEAAEMRALLEALAEREDIDVERVTADAHISEAERSTAADAPGETSEADDASESDTVEETESEI
;
A
#
# COMPACT_ATOMS: atom_id res chain seq x y z
N MET A 1 16.74 -55.67 -1.54
CA MET A 1 16.57 -54.74 -2.66
C MET A 1 16.34 -53.28 -2.22
N GLY A 2 16.52 -52.92 -0.96
CA GLY A 2 16.24 -51.57 -0.46
C GLY A 2 17.37 -50.56 -0.55
N LEU A 3 18.59 -50.94 -0.88
CA LEU A 3 19.76 -50.08 -0.83
C LEU A 3 19.77 -48.95 -1.85
N GLY A 4 19.33 -49.21 -3.07
CA GLY A 4 19.22 -48.17 -4.11
C GLY A 4 18.14 -47.12 -3.85
N GLY A 5 17.01 -47.52 -3.28
CA GLY A 5 15.94 -46.61 -2.87
C GLY A 5 16.29 -45.76 -1.66
N THR A 6 17.02 -46.33 -0.73
CA THR A 6 17.51 -45.60 0.47
C THR A 6 18.57 -44.57 0.09
N ALA A 7 19.50 -44.91 -0.80
CA ALA A 7 20.52 -43.99 -1.28
C ALA A 7 19.88 -42.80 -2.04
N LYS A 8 18.88 -43.03 -2.85
CA LYS A 8 18.12 -41.95 -3.53
C LYS A 8 17.35 -41.07 -2.57
N LYS A 9 16.76 -41.63 -1.52
CA LYS A 9 16.08 -40.88 -0.45
C LYS A 9 17.05 -40.02 0.33
N LEU A 10 18.23 -40.54 0.67
CA LEU A 10 19.28 -39.80 1.34
C LEU A 10 19.80 -38.64 0.47
N GLN A 11 19.99 -38.88 -0.82
CA GLN A 11 20.41 -37.86 -1.75
C GLN A 11 19.36 -36.73 -1.84
N LYS A 12 18.10 -37.09 -1.92
CA LYS A 12 16.99 -36.13 -1.96
C LYS A 12 16.91 -35.30 -0.65
N VAL A 13 17.11 -35.93 0.50
CA VAL A 13 17.14 -35.23 1.80
C VAL A 13 18.32 -34.29 1.87
N THR A 14 19.49 -34.70 1.38
CA THR A 14 20.67 -33.84 1.32
C THR A 14 20.45 -32.62 0.42
N ASP A 15 19.88 -32.80 -0.76
CA ASP A 15 19.56 -31.72 -1.68
C ASP A 15 18.53 -30.75 -1.07
N MET A 16 17.54 -31.27 -0.38
CA MET A 16 16.55 -30.45 0.34
C MET A 16 17.18 -29.68 1.49
N ALA A 17 18.11 -30.30 2.23
CA ALA A 17 18.83 -29.65 3.32
C ALA A 17 19.71 -28.51 2.81
N GLU A 18 20.39 -28.69 1.70
CA GLU A 18 21.18 -27.65 1.04
C GLU A 18 20.29 -26.49 0.57
N ASP A 19 19.14 -26.78 -0.01
CA ASP A 19 18.15 -25.80 -0.42
C ASP A 19 17.63 -24.96 0.75
N VAL A 20 17.27 -25.63 1.84
CA VAL A 20 16.81 -24.97 3.07
C VAL A 20 17.92 -24.11 3.66
N TYR A 21 19.14 -24.60 3.69
CA TYR A 21 20.29 -23.85 4.18
C TYR A 21 20.54 -22.59 3.37
N THR A 22 20.49 -22.68 2.05
CA THR A 22 20.64 -21.53 1.15
C THR A 22 19.55 -20.51 1.38
N ARG A 23 18.28 -20.93 1.47
CA ARG A 23 17.14 -20.05 1.76
C ARG A 23 17.24 -19.40 3.13
N LEU A 24 17.74 -20.13 4.12
CA LEU A 24 17.94 -19.60 5.46
C LEU A 24 19.00 -18.49 5.47
N ASN A 25 20.11 -18.68 4.75
CA ASN A 25 21.12 -17.65 4.60
C ASN A 25 20.58 -16.41 3.87
N ASP A 26 19.82 -16.59 2.79
CA ASP A 26 19.18 -15.51 2.06
C ASP A 26 18.22 -14.74 2.96
N LEU A 27 17.41 -15.43 3.75
CA LEU A 27 16.53 -14.80 4.73
C LEU A 27 17.29 -14.04 5.80
N ARG A 28 18.40 -14.58 6.26
CA ARG A 28 19.26 -13.90 7.23
C ARG A 28 19.82 -12.61 6.67
N ASP A 29 20.29 -12.62 5.43
CA ASP A 29 20.80 -11.44 4.75
C ASP A 29 19.71 -10.39 4.57
N GLN A 30 18.52 -10.81 4.18
CA GLN A 30 17.36 -9.92 4.07
C GLN A 30 16.96 -9.30 5.41
N VAL A 31 17.03 -10.07 6.49
CA VAL A 31 16.73 -9.55 7.84
C VAL A 31 17.78 -8.53 8.28
N VAL A 32 19.04 -8.75 7.98
CA VAL A 32 20.11 -7.78 8.27
C VAL A 32 19.87 -6.48 7.50
N GLU A 33 19.62 -6.57 6.20
CA GLU A 33 19.33 -5.42 5.36
C GLU A 33 18.07 -4.66 5.84
N MET A 34 17.04 -5.39 6.20
CA MET A 34 15.81 -4.80 6.73
C MET A 34 16.04 -4.08 8.06
N ARG A 35 16.89 -4.62 8.93
CA ARG A 35 17.27 -3.95 10.19
C ARG A 35 18.03 -2.66 9.94
N GLU A 36 18.98 -2.67 9.02
CA GLU A 36 19.72 -1.47 8.63
C GLU A 36 18.78 -0.40 8.07
N THR A 37 17.91 -0.77 7.13
CA THR A 37 16.91 0.14 6.57
C THR A 37 15.96 0.67 7.62
N THR A 38 15.53 -0.16 8.56
CA THR A 38 14.66 0.25 9.66
C THR A 38 15.37 1.25 10.58
N GLN A 39 16.63 1.01 10.88
CA GLN A 39 17.43 1.93 11.71
C GLN A 39 17.62 3.28 11.02
N GLU A 40 17.98 3.29 9.75
CA GLU A 40 18.09 4.52 8.96
C GLU A 40 16.77 5.28 8.88
N THR A 41 15.67 4.56 8.72
CA THR A 41 14.34 5.16 8.69
C THR A 41 13.97 5.75 10.04
N SER A 42 14.26 5.06 11.12
CA SER A 42 14.07 5.57 12.48
C SER A 42 14.85 6.86 12.71
N ASP A 43 16.12 6.88 12.35
CA ASP A 43 16.99 8.08 12.50
C ASP A 43 16.48 9.26 11.65
N ARG A 44 15.92 8.96 10.48
CA ARG A 44 15.29 9.98 9.61
C ARG A 44 14.01 10.52 10.21
N VAL A 45 13.19 9.68 10.79
CA VAL A 45 11.95 10.08 11.48
C VAL A 45 12.28 10.96 12.68
N ASP A 46 13.24 10.57 13.51
CA ASP A 46 13.68 11.37 14.66
C ASP A 46 14.14 12.77 14.24
N ARG A 47 14.87 12.85 13.13
CA ARG A 47 15.31 14.13 12.56
C ARG A 47 14.15 14.96 12.06
N LEU A 48 13.23 14.34 11.33
CA LEU A 48 12.02 15.01 10.82
C LEU A 48 11.12 15.50 11.95
N GLU A 49 10.95 14.73 13.01
CA GLU A 49 10.20 15.14 14.19
C GLU A 49 10.81 16.36 14.86
N LYS A 50 12.13 16.40 14.97
CA LYS A 50 12.86 17.52 15.51
C LYS A 50 12.71 18.78 14.64
N GLU A 51 12.88 18.64 13.34
CA GLU A 51 12.67 19.73 12.38
C GLU A 51 11.23 20.24 12.42
N ALA A 52 10.27 19.33 12.50
CA ALA A 52 8.85 19.68 12.62
C ALA A 52 8.56 20.44 13.91
N ALA A 53 9.16 20.05 15.04
CA ALA A 53 9.03 20.77 16.31
C ALA A 53 9.63 22.18 16.24
N GLU A 54 10.78 22.32 15.60
CA GLU A 54 11.43 23.62 15.39
C GLU A 54 10.58 24.54 14.49
N MET A 55 10.06 24.00 13.39
CA MET A 55 9.15 24.75 12.51
C MET A 55 7.86 25.15 13.22
N ARG A 56 7.31 24.26 14.02
CA ARG A 56 6.10 24.55 14.81
C ARG A 56 6.34 25.69 15.79
N ALA A 57 7.42 25.64 16.54
CA ALA A 57 7.79 26.71 17.49
C ALA A 57 7.96 28.06 16.78
N LEU A 58 8.59 28.05 15.60
CA LEU A 58 8.78 29.26 14.81
C LEU A 58 7.44 29.81 14.29
N LEU A 59 6.55 28.93 13.81
CA LEU A 59 5.22 29.33 13.35
C LEU A 59 4.34 29.86 14.48
N GLU A 60 4.39 29.26 15.66
CA GLU A 60 3.67 29.71 16.85
C GLU A 60 4.13 31.10 17.25
N ALA A 61 5.44 31.33 17.31
CA ALA A 61 6.00 32.65 17.61
C ALA A 61 5.63 33.72 16.57
N LEU A 62 5.57 33.32 15.29
CA LEU A 62 5.15 34.20 14.21
C LEU A 62 3.66 34.52 14.30
N ALA A 63 2.85 33.51 14.59
CA ALA A 63 1.39 33.66 14.75
C ALA A 63 1.05 34.60 15.93
N GLU A 64 1.75 34.46 17.05
CA GLU A 64 1.60 35.39 18.19
C GLU A 64 1.90 36.83 17.79
N ARG A 65 2.97 37.00 17.02
CA ARG A 65 3.37 38.34 16.57
C ARG A 65 2.38 38.98 15.61
N GLU A 66 1.74 38.18 14.77
CA GLU A 66 0.79 38.63 13.75
C GLU A 66 -0.69 38.52 14.21
N ASP A 67 -0.93 38.18 15.47
CA ASP A 67 -2.26 38.01 16.07
C ASP A 67 -3.14 37.00 15.31
N ILE A 68 -2.53 35.89 14.89
CA ILE A 68 -3.20 34.82 14.19
C ILE A 68 -3.65 33.74 15.19
N ASP A 69 -4.92 33.40 15.13
CA ASP A 69 -5.51 32.30 15.90
C ASP A 69 -5.10 30.95 15.31
N VAL A 70 -4.05 30.35 15.90
CA VAL A 70 -3.48 29.07 15.46
C VAL A 70 -4.49 27.92 15.57
N GLU A 71 -5.31 27.91 16.63
CA GLU A 71 -6.29 26.86 16.85
C GLU A 71 -7.34 26.83 15.74
N ARG A 72 -7.81 28.01 15.35
CA ARG A 72 -8.76 28.15 14.28
C ARG A 72 -8.17 27.74 12.93
N VAL A 73 -6.98 28.19 12.60
CA VAL A 73 -6.29 27.83 11.35
C VAL A 73 -6.05 26.33 11.26
N THR A 74 -5.64 25.72 12.37
CA THR A 74 -5.41 24.27 12.43
C THR A 74 -6.71 23.47 12.29
N ALA A 75 -7.76 23.91 12.95
CA ALA A 75 -9.08 23.28 12.83
C ALA A 75 -9.62 23.34 11.39
N ASP A 76 -9.53 24.50 10.73
CA ASP A 76 -9.94 24.67 9.33
C ASP A 76 -9.13 23.77 8.39
N ALA A 77 -7.82 23.61 8.64
CA ALA A 77 -6.95 22.72 7.86
C ALA A 77 -7.35 21.23 8.01
N HIS A 78 -7.68 20.82 9.23
CA HIS A 78 -8.13 19.45 9.49
C HIS A 78 -9.48 19.14 8.83
N ILE A 79 -10.41 20.08 8.84
CA ILE A 79 -11.69 19.95 8.17
C ILE A 79 -11.49 19.80 6.66
N SER A 80 -10.67 20.63 6.07
CA SER A 80 -10.37 20.57 4.62
C SER A 80 -9.66 19.26 4.22
N GLU A 81 -8.82 18.70 5.09
CA GLU A 81 -8.17 17.42 4.84
C GLU A 81 -9.16 16.26 4.93
N ALA A 82 -10.04 16.28 5.93
CA ALA A 82 -11.11 15.29 6.08
C ALA A 82 -12.06 15.30 4.88
N GLU A 83 -12.43 16.47 4.39
CA GLU A 83 -13.27 16.61 3.19
C GLU A 83 -12.58 16.06 1.93
N ARG A 84 -11.29 16.32 1.75
CA ARG A 84 -10.51 15.75 0.65
C ARG A 84 -10.39 14.24 0.72
N SER A 85 -10.18 13.70 1.91
CA SER A 85 -10.08 12.27 2.13
C SER A 85 -11.40 11.56 1.82
N THR A 86 -12.52 12.10 2.24
CA THR A 86 -13.85 11.56 1.93
C THR A 86 -14.21 11.65 0.46
N ALA A 87 -13.77 12.70 -0.22
CA ALA A 87 -13.97 12.86 -1.66
C ALA A 87 -13.13 11.88 -2.49
N ALA A 88 -11.94 11.52 -2.00
CA ALA A 88 -11.07 10.56 -2.65
C ALA A 88 -11.52 9.10 -2.45
N ASP A 89 -12.24 8.82 -1.36
CA ASP A 89 -12.77 7.49 -1.04
C ASP A 89 -14.23 7.30 -1.51
N ALA A 90 -14.82 8.28 -2.17
CA ALA A 90 -16.10 8.10 -2.80
C ALA A 90 -15.98 7.06 -3.91
N PRO A 91 -16.73 5.94 -3.86
CA PRO A 91 -16.75 5.00 -4.96
C PRO A 91 -17.19 5.74 -6.20
N GLY A 92 -16.34 5.74 -7.21
CA GLY A 92 -16.70 6.28 -8.50
C GLY A 92 -17.99 5.61 -8.92
N GLU A 93 -19.06 6.37 -9.00
CA GLU A 93 -20.26 5.91 -9.67
C GLU A 93 -19.85 5.66 -11.11
N THR A 94 -19.54 4.41 -11.39
CA THR A 94 -19.57 3.94 -12.75
C THR A 94 -21.02 4.06 -13.18
N SER A 95 -21.35 5.12 -13.84
CA SER A 95 -22.59 5.16 -14.60
C SER A 95 -22.42 4.12 -15.70
N GLU A 96 -22.77 2.92 -15.40
CA GLU A 96 -23.11 1.96 -16.43
C GLU A 96 -24.31 2.53 -17.14
N ALA A 97 -24.02 3.22 -18.20
CA ALA A 97 -25.02 3.47 -19.21
C ALA A 97 -25.36 2.09 -19.74
N ASP A 98 -26.42 1.57 -19.23
CA ASP A 98 -27.10 0.40 -19.76
C ASP A 98 -27.64 0.81 -21.13
N ASP A 99 -26.82 0.58 -22.13
CA ASP A 99 -27.24 0.63 -23.52
C ASP A 99 -27.80 -0.74 -23.87
N ALA A 100 -28.94 -1.03 -23.32
CA ALA A 100 -29.80 -2.08 -23.78
C ALA A 100 -30.64 -1.57 -24.95
N SER A 101 -30.02 -1.37 -26.08
CA SER A 101 -30.77 -1.24 -27.31
C SER A 101 -31.03 -2.64 -27.84
N GLU A 102 -32.01 -3.28 -27.33
CA GLU A 102 -32.65 -4.36 -27.98
C GLU A 102 -33.64 -3.84 -28.98
N SER A 103 -33.21 -3.79 -30.20
CA SER A 103 -34.08 -3.74 -31.33
C SER A 103 -33.95 -5.08 -32.09
N ASP A 104 -34.60 -6.04 -31.60
CA ASP A 104 -34.85 -7.23 -32.36
C ASP A 104 -36.33 -7.24 -32.77
N THR A 105 -36.61 -6.65 -33.88
CA THR A 105 -37.84 -6.85 -34.60
C THR A 105 -37.56 -7.74 -35.76
N VAL A 106 -37.69 -8.99 -35.52
CA VAL A 106 -37.82 -9.98 -36.58
C VAL A 106 -39.24 -9.92 -37.09
N GLU A 107 -39.45 -9.22 -38.14
CA GLU A 107 -40.68 -9.37 -38.92
C GLU A 107 -40.51 -10.54 -39.85
N GLU A 108 -41.04 -11.67 -39.44
CA GLU A 108 -41.37 -12.72 -40.38
C GLU A 108 -42.61 -12.30 -41.19
N THR A 109 -42.37 -11.95 -42.40
CA THR A 109 -43.43 -11.90 -43.36
C THR A 109 -43.56 -13.25 -44.02
N GLU A 110 -44.44 -14.02 -43.51
CA GLU A 110 -44.99 -15.13 -44.29
C GLU A 110 -45.80 -14.60 -45.45
N SER A 111 -45.28 -14.79 -46.62
CA SER A 111 -46.10 -14.63 -47.77
C SER A 111 -46.71 -16.00 -48.16
N GLU A 112 -47.94 -16.12 -47.90
CA GLU A 112 -48.74 -17.20 -48.36
C GLU A 112 -49.24 -16.94 -49.78
N ILE A 113 -49.10 -17.97 -50.56
CA ILE A 113 -49.83 -18.11 -51.81
C ILE A 113 -50.83 -19.20 -51.66
#